data_7e5557deeed038f0349b1d50a84adcb8
#
_entry.id   7e5557deeed038f0349b1d50a84adcb8
#
_cell.length_a   1.000
_cell.length_b   1.000
_cell.length_c   1.000
_cell.angle_alpha   90.00
_cell.angle_beta   90.00
_cell.angle_gamma   90.00
#
_symmetry.space_group_name_H-M   'P 1'
#
loop_
_entity.id
_entity.type
_entity.pdbx_description
1 polymer ?
#
loop_
_entity_poly.entity_id
_entity_poly.type
_entity_poly.pdbx_seq_one_letter_code
_entity_poly.pdbx_strand_id
1 'polypeptide(L)'
;ISLGLVGSEMCIRDRYNMDLIERFNRGEMMHADSIHFPDSLKNSTKKLKRTVYGGGGIMPDYFVPIDTTQYTDYHRNLVAKGVVIKATTKYIESHRKELQEQYKKFDSFNNKFEIDEQMLADIRAAADKEKIEFNEEQYNKSLPLIKTQLKALIARDLWDMNEYFQVINTTNNSVQQALKVLNEKIYEKKLPL
;
A
#
# COMPACT_ATOMS: atom_id res chain seq x y z
N ILE A 1 -33.59 -6.08 -27.31
CA ILE A 1 -33.60 -4.77 -26.58
C ILE A 1 -32.49 -4.69 -25.48
N SER A 2 -31.44 -5.43 -25.50
CA SER A 2 -30.51 -5.42 -24.35
C SER A 2 -29.03 -5.18 -24.68
N LEU A 3 -28.69 -5.09 -25.93
CA LEU A 3 -27.28 -4.96 -26.36
C LEU A 3 -26.67 -3.56 -26.15
N GLY A 4 -27.48 -2.51 -26.01
CA GLY A 4 -26.98 -1.15 -25.82
C GLY A 4 -26.58 -0.81 -24.39
N LEU A 5 -27.19 -1.44 -23.38
CA LEU A 5 -26.90 -1.18 -21.96
C LEU A 5 -25.59 -1.86 -21.50
N VAL A 6 -25.34 -3.09 -21.98
CA VAL A 6 -24.11 -3.83 -21.62
C VAL A 6 -22.85 -3.13 -22.17
N GLY A 7 -22.94 -2.58 -23.39
CA GLY A 7 -21.83 -1.82 -23.97
C GLY A 7 -21.53 -0.51 -23.24
N SER A 8 -22.57 0.19 -22.75
CA SER A 8 -22.39 1.46 -22.02
C SER A 8 -21.79 1.25 -20.61
N GLU A 9 -22.19 0.21 -19.89
CA GLU A 9 -21.65 -0.12 -18.58
C GLU A 9 -20.18 -0.57 -18.65
N MET A 10 -19.81 -1.38 -19.66
CA MET A 10 -18.41 -1.71 -19.91
C MET A 10 -17.57 -0.47 -20.21
N CYS A 11 -18.04 0.43 -21.08
CA CYS A 11 -17.32 1.67 -21.39
C CYS A 11 -17.17 2.60 -20.17
N ILE A 12 -18.16 2.65 -19.28
CA ILE A 12 -18.07 3.44 -18.04
C ILE A 12 -17.02 2.84 -17.09
N ARG A 13 -17.02 1.53 -16.93
CA ARG A 13 -16.03 0.83 -16.08
C ARG A 13 -14.61 0.99 -16.62
N ASP A 14 -14.42 0.85 -17.92
CA ASP A 14 -13.13 1.02 -18.56
C ASP A 14 -12.62 2.46 -18.42
N ARG A 15 -13.48 3.47 -18.58
CA ARG A 15 -13.12 4.87 -18.32
C ARG A 15 -12.75 5.11 -16.88
N TYR A 16 -13.47 4.52 -15.94
CA TYR A 16 -13.17 4.65 -14.51
C TYR A 16 -11.79 4.07 -14.17
N ASN A 17 -11.44 2.91 -14.72
CA ASN A 17 -10.13 2.30 -14.53
C ASN A 17 -9.02 3.10 -15.22
N MET A 18 -9.28 3.64 -16.39
CA MET A 18 -8.32 4.48 -17.11
C MET A 18 -8.10 5.83 -16.43
N ASP A 19 -9.13 6.42 -15.81
CA ASP A 19 -9.02 7.70 -15.09
C ASP A 19 -7.93 7.63 -14.00
N LEU A 20 -7.83 6.53 -13.26
CA LEU A 20 -6.78 6.36 -12.25
C LEU A 20 -5.37 6.41 -12.86
N ILE A 21 -5.18 5.77 -13.99
CA ILE A 21 -3.90 5.75 -14.72
C ILE A 21 -3.59 7.13 -15.27
N GLU A 22 -4.57 7.80 -15.85
CA GLU A 22 -4.42 9.17 -16.38
C GLU A 22 -4.09 10.17 -15.27
N ARG A 23 -4.73 10.07 -14.11
CA ARG A 23 -4.44 10.90 -12.93
C ARG A 23 -3.03 10.67 -12.40
N PHE A 24 -2.58 9.41 -12.37
CA PHE A 24 -1.21 9.09 -12.03
C PHE A 24 -0.22 9.72 -13.02
N ASN A 25 -0.47 9.59 -14.33
CA ASN A 25 0.39 10.16 -15.38
C ASN A 25 0.41 11.70 -15.36
N ARG A 26 -0.68 12.35 -14.94
CA ARG A 26 -0.73 13.81 -14.73
C ARG A 26 -0.02 14.26 -13.44
N GLY A 27 0.48 13.32 -12.63
CA GLY A 27 1.15 13.62 -11.36
C GLY A 27 0.22 13.99 -10.19
N GLU A 28 -1.07 13.81 -10.33
CA GLU A 28 -2.06 14.14 -9.28
C GLU A 28 -1.86 13.34 -7.98
N MET A 29 -1.22 12.19 -8.05
CA MET A 29 -0.89 11.38 -6.87
C MET A 29 0.44 11.74 -6.22
N MET A 30 1.26 12.54 -6.92
CA MET A 30 2.59 12.95 -6.47
C MET A 30 2.60 14.39 -5.95
N HIS A 31 1.78 15.26 -6.56
CA HIS A 31 1.77 16.69 -6.26
C HIS A 31 0.35 17.20 -6.11
N ALA A 32 0.05 17.84 -4.97
CA ALA A 32 -1.28 18.42 -4.72
C ALA A 32 -1.63 19.50 -5.75
N ASP A 33 -0.64 20.26 -6.21
CA ASP A 33 -0.80 21.34 -7.20
C ASP A 33 -1.16 20.85 -8.61
N SER A 34 -0.97 19.54 -8.87
CA SER A 34 -1.39 18.93 -10.14
C SER A 34 -2.88 18.59 -10.19
N ILE A 35 -3.58 18.70 -9.06
CA ILE A 35 -4.99 18.36 -8.98
C ILE A 35 -5.83 19.60 -9.38
N HIS A 36 -6.47 19.52 -10.54
CA HIS A 36 -7.27 20.59 -11.07
C HIS A 36 -8.74 20.13 -11.22
N PHE A 37 -9.64 20.86 -10.60
CA PHE A 37 -11.08 20.66 -10.78
C PHE A 37 -11.68 21.82 -11.57
N PRO A 38 -12.59 21.57 -12.52
CA PRO A 38 -13.32 22.63 -13.20
C PRO A 38 -14.11 23.50 -12.21
N ASP A 39 -14.11 24.81 -12.41
CA ASP A 39 -14.84 25.73 -11.54
C ASP A 39 -16.36 25.47 -11.54
N SER A 40 -16.88 24.87 -12.61
CA SER A 40 -18.28 24.44 -12.72
C SER A 40 -18.69 23.40 -11.68
N LEU A 41 -17.74 22.66 -11.11
CA LEU A 41 -17.98 21.64 -10.09
C LEU A 41 -17.80 22.17 -8.66
N LYS A 42 -17.40 23.43 -8.52
CA LYS A 42 -17.12 24.07 -7.25
C LYS A 42 -18.39 24.34 -6.47
N ASN A 43 -18.46 23.85 -5.25
CA ASN A 43 -19.57 24.04 -4.33
C ASN A 43 -19.03 24.46 -2.96
N SER A 44 -19.95 24.91 -2.08
CA SER A 44 -19.59 25.31 -0.71
C SER A 44 -20.40 24.52 0.29
N THR A 45 -19.74 24.04 1.35
CA THR A 45 -20.44 23.38 2.46
C THR A 45 -21.34 24.37 3.21
N LYS A 46 -22.47 23.90 3.76
CA LYS A 46 -23.47 24.76 4.39
C LYS A 46 -22.98 25.46 5.67
N LYS A 47 -22.31 24.74 6.57
CA LYS A 47 -21.85 25.28 7.87
C LYS A 47 -20.52 26.04 7.74
N LEU A 48 -19.46 25.39 7.36
CA LEU A 48 -18.11 25.93 7.38
C LEU A 48 -17.71 26.67 6.10
N LYS A 49 -18.61 26.74 5.10
CA LYS A 49 -18.36 27.42 3.82
C LYS A 49 -17.06 26.95 3.11
N ARG A 50 -16.67 25.71 3.37
CA ARG A 50 -15.48 25.12 2.73
C ARG A 50 -15.79 24.82 1.27
N THR A 51 -14.81 25.06 0.42
CA THR A 51 -14.89 24.68 -0.99
C THR A 51 -14.83 23.16 -1.11
N VAL A 52 -15.78 22.59 -1.84
CA VAL A 52 -15.81 21.17 -2.24
C VAL A 52 -16.14 21.08 -3.71
N TYR A 53 -15.85 19.97 -4.34
CA TYR A 53 -16.08 19.75 -5.75
C TYR A 53 -17.08 18.62 -5.97
N GLY A 54 -18.01 18.80 -6.88
CA GLY A 54 -19.12 17.87 -7.16
C GLY A 54 -18.74 16.65 -8.02
N GLY A 55 -17.47 16.47 -8.35
CA GLY A 55 -16.95 15.34 -9.13
C GLY A 55 -15.47 15.14 -8.91
N GLY A 56 -14.90 14.05 -9.45
CA GLY A 56 -13.48 13.74 -9.37
C GLY A 56 -12.97 13.24 -7.99
N GLY A 57 -13.89 12.94 -7.07
CA GLY A 57 -13.54 12.47 -5.72
C GLY A 57 -13.49 13.58 -4.67
N ILE A 58 -13.00 13.26 -3.49
CA ILE A 58 -12.89 14.18 -2.35
C ILE A 58 -11.43 14.61 -2.22
N MET A 59 -11.17 15.91 -2.31
CA MET A 59 -9.83 16.45 -2.04
C MET A 59 -9.50 16.31 -0.56
N PRO A 60 -8.41 15.63 -0.19
CA PRO A 60 -8.01 15.47 1.21
C PRO A 60 -7.53 16.79 1.80
N ASP A 61 -7.77 16.99 3.10
CA ASP A 61 -7.24 18.15 3.84
C ASP A 61 -5.72 18.07 4.05
N TYR A 62 -5.20 16.86 4.08
CA TYR A 62 -3.78 16.56 4.17
C TYR A 62 -3.38 15.67 3.00
N PHE A 63 -2.76 16.25 2.02
CA PHE A 63 -2.25 15.52 0.88
C PHE A 63 -0.99 14.74 1.28
N VAL A 64 -0.95 13.45 0.98
CA VAL A 64 0.22 12.59 1.17
C VAL A 64 0.60 12.02 -0.18
N PRO A 65 1.75 12.42 -0.75
CA PRO A 65 2.18 11.90 -2.03
C PRO A 65 2.48 10.39 -1.94
N ILE A 66 2.24 9.68 -3.02
CA ILE A 66 2.65 8.28 -3.13
C ILE A 66 4.17 8.23 -3.22
N ASP A 67 4.80 7.55 -2.27
CA ASP A 67 6.22 7.24 -2.34
C ASP A 67 6.44 6.03 -3.27
N THR A 68 6.96 6.28 -4.46
CA THR A 68 7.30 5.23 -5.43
C THR A 68 8.76 4.83 -5.36
N THR A 69 9.57 5.45 -4.51
CA THR A 69 11.03 5.26 -4.51
C THR A 69 11.45 3.85 -4.10
N GLN A 70 10.70 3.21 -3.21
CA GLN A 70 10.98 1.86 -2.73
C GLN A 70 10.40 0.74 -3.63
N TYR A 71 9.50 1.10 -4.55
CA TYR A 71 8.85 0.17 -5.48
C TYR A 71 9.68 -0.01 -6.77
N THR A 72 10.87 -0.59 -6.63
CA THR A 72 11.77 -0.84 -7.76
C THR A 72 11.23 -1.93 -8.70
N ASP A 73 11.78 -2.03 -9.90
CA ASP A 73 11.41 -3.08 -10.85
C ASP A 73 11.70 -4.48 -10.31
N TYR A 74 12.81 -4.63 -9.59
CA TYR A 74 13.14 -5.88 -8.92
C TYR A 74 12.03 -6.28 -7.94
N HIS A 75 11.61 -5.38 -7.05
CA HIS A 75 10.54 -5.64 -6.10
C HIS A 75 9.20 -5.93 -6.79
N ARG A 76 8.83 -5.16 -7.82
CA ARG A 76 7.60 -5.41 -8.59
C ARG A 76 7.58 -6.79 -9.21
N ASN A 77 8.71 -7.24 -9.76
CA ASN A 77 8.84 -8.58 -10.34
C ASN A 77 8.74 -9.69 -9.28
N LEU A 78 9.33 -9.51 -8.09
CA LEU A 78 9.16 -10.45 -6.96
C LEU A 78 7.69 -10.64 -6.59
N VAL A 79 6.95 -9.54 -6.52
CA VAL A 79 5.52 -9.56 -6.18
C VAL A 79 4.69 -10.14 -7.32
N ALA A 80 4.88 -9.69 -8.55
CA ALA A 80 4.11 -10.12 -9.73
C ALA A 80 4.26 -11.62 -10.01
N LYS A 81 5.44 -12.18 -9.80
CA LYS A 81 5.70 -13.63 -9.96
C LYS A 81 5.38 -14.45 -8.70
N GLY A 82 4.88 -13.80 -7.65
CA GLY A 82 4.47 -14.45 -6.40
C GLY A 82 5.63 -15.01 -5.58
N VAL A 83 6.86 -14.57 -5.82
CA VAL A 83 8.06 -15.06 -5.12
C VAL A 83 7.97 -14.81 -3.63
N VAL A 84 7.54 -13.59 -3.24
CA VAL A 84 7.39 -13.21 -1.83
C VAL A 84 6.42 -14.13 -1.11
N ILE A 85 5.26 -14.41 -1.70
CA ILE A 85 4.23 -15.28 -1.11
C ILE A 85 4.74 -16.73 -1.01
N LYS A 86 5.30 -17.28 -2.10
CA LYS A 86 5.82 -18.66 -2.13
C LYS A 86 6.91 -18.87 -1.09
N ALA A 87 7.86 -17.94 -0.98
CA ALA A 87 8.96 -18.01 0.00
C ALA A 87 8.43 -17.94 1.44
N THR A 88 7.49 -17.04 1.71
CA THR A 88 6.85 -16.91 3.03
C THR A 88 6.10 -18.18 3.42
N THR A 89 5.29 -18.73 2.52
CA THR A 89 4.53 -19.99 2.77
C THR A 89 5.49 -21.13 3.12
N LYS A 90 6.55 -21.31 2.33
CA LYS A 90 7.55 -22.34 2.59
C LYS A 90 8.23 -22.17 3.96
N TYR A 91 8.57 -20.92 4.31
CA TYR A 91 9.18 -20.61 5.60
C TYR A 91 8.23 -20.97 6.76
N ILE A 92 6.96 -20.57 6.66
CA ILE A 92 5.96 -20.86 7.69
C ILE A 92 5.71 -22.37 7.83
N GLU A 93 5.62 -23.11 6.74
CA GLU A 93 5.47 -24.58 6.79
C GLU A 93 6.57 -25.25 7.60
N SER A 94 7.80 -24.76 7.49
CA SER A 94 8.95 -25.31 8.19
C SER A 94 9.07 -24.84 9.65
N HIS A 95 8.61 -23.63 9.98
CA HIS A 95 8.89 -22.99 11.27
C HIS A 95 7.62 -22.69 12.10
N ARG A 96 6.44 -23.09 11.65
CA ARG A 96 5.16 -22.74 12.30
C ARG A 96 5.14 -23.07 13.79
N LYS A 97 5.53 -24.28 14.16
CA LYS A 97 5.51 -24.72 15.58
C LYS A 97 6.43 -23.88 16.43
N GLU A 98 7.66 -23.68 15.96
CA GLU A 98 8.66 -22.87 16.63
C GLU A 98 8.21 -21.42 16.82
N LEU A 99 7.69 -20.80 15.76
CA LEU A 99 7.17 -19.44 15.81
C LEU A 99 5.98 -19.30 16.79
N GLN A 100 5.05 -20.27 16.81
CA GLN A 100 3.92 -20.27 17.73
C GLN A 100 4.34 -20.51 19.20
N GLU A 101 5.39 -21.27 19.43
CA GLU A 101 5.95 -21.48 20.77
C GLU A 101 6.68 -20.22 21.26
N GLN A 102 7.48 -19.61 20.39
CA GLN A 102 8.27 -18.44 20.70
C GLN A 102 7.43 -17.17 20.83
N TYR A 103 6.42 -17.02 19.97
CA TYR A 103 5.57 -15.82 19.90
C TYR A 103 4.11 -16.14 20.18
N LYS A 104 3.76 -16.29 21.45
CA LYS A 104 2.36 -16.58 21.86
C LYS A 104 1.43 -15.38 21.68
N LYS A 105 1.96 -14.17 21.60
CA LYS A 105 1.21 -12.92 21.40
C LYS A 105 1.80 -12.15 20.24
N PHE A 106 0.94 -11.54 19.45
CA PHE A 106 1.34 -10.72 18.30
C PHE A 106 2.29 -9.59 18.69
N ASP A 107 2.05 -8.88 19.79
CA ASP A 107 2.93 -7.78 20.22
C ASP A 107 4.38 -8.24 20.43
N SER A 108 4.57 -9.46 20.97
CA SER A 108 5.91 -10.03 21.13
C SER A 108 6.57 -10.31 19.78
N PHE A 109 5.81 -10.85 18.82
CA PHE A 109 6.26 -11.06 17.45
C PHE A 109 6.59 -9.73 16.76
N ASN A 110 5.65 -8.79 16.82
CA ASN A 110 5.81 -7.51 16.14
C ASN A 110 7.03 -6.72 16.62
N ASN A 111 7.37 -6.83 17.90
CA ASN A 111 8.50 -6.09 18.48
C ASN A 111 9.85 -6.82 18.36
N LYS A 112 9.87 -8.15 18.24
CA LYS A 112 11.10 -8.94 18.35
C LYS A 112 11.45 -9.76 17.12
N PHE A 113 10.46 -10.09 16.28
CA PHE A 113 10.72 -10.88 15.08
C PHE A 113 11.34 -10.02 14.00
N GLU A 114 12.45 -10.46 13.48
CA GLU A 114 13.13 -9.84 12.34
C GLU A 114 13.34 -10.86 11.23
N ILE A 115 13.33 -10.41 10.00
CA ILE A 115 13.65 -11.22 8.83
C ILE A 115 15.15 -11.41 8.79
N ASP A 116 15.59 -12.65 8.87
CA ASP A 116 17.00 -13.04 8.87
C ASP A 116 17.62 -13.12 7.45
N GLU A 117 18.93 -13.23 7.40
CA GLU A 117 19.66 -13.31 6.13
C GLU A 117 19.39 -14.61 5.37
N GLN A 118 19.05 -15.70 6.07
CA GLN A 118 18.71 -16.97 5.43
C GLN A 118 17.42 -16.84 4.65
N MET A 119 16.39 -16.24 5.22
CA MET A 119 15.11 -16.00 4.53
C MET A 119 15.29 -15.07 3.32
N LEU A 120 16.15 -14.06 3.42
CA LEU A 120 16.49 -13.19 2.30
C LEU A 120 17.26 -13.93 1.20
N ALA A 121 18.15 -14.85 1.57
CA ALA A 121 18.85 -15.71 0.62
C ALA A 121 17.89 -16.66 -0.10
N ASP A 122 16.92 -17.23 0.62
CA ASP A 122 15.89 -18.10 0.04
C ASP A 122 15.02 -17.37 -0.98
N ILE A 123 14.69 -16.09 -0.72
CA ILE A 123 13.97 -15.24 -1.66
C ILE A 123 14.80 -14.99 -2.91
N ARG A 124 16.09 -14.68 -2.78
CA ARG A 124 16.98 -14.48 -3.93
C ARG A 124 17.06 -15.75 -4.77
N ALA A 125 17.25 -16.91 -4.13
CA ALA A 125 17.28 -18.20 -4.83
C ALA A 125 15.93 -18.52 -5.52
N ALA A 126 14.79 -18.12 -4.93
CA ALA A 126 13.49 -18.27 -5.55
C ALA A 126 13.29 -17.30 -6.72
N ALA A 127 13.82 -16.09 -6.62
CA ALA A 127 13.82 -15.10 -7.70
C ALA A 127 14.62 -15.58 -8.91
N ASP A 128 15.79 -16.17 -8.68
CA ASP A 128 16.63 -16.75 -9.76
C ASP A 128 15.90 -17.87 -10.50
N LYS A 129 15.18 -18.75 -9.81
CA LYS A 129 14.36 -19.80 -10.42
C LYS A 129 13.24 -19.25 -11.30
N GLU A 130 12.66 -18.12 -10.92
CA GLU A 130 11.63 -17.40 -11.70
C GLU A 130 12.26 -16.46 -12.76
N LYS A 131 13.59 -16.54 -12.97
CA LYS A 131 14.33 -15.73 -13.94
C LYS A 131 14.11 -14.21 -13.72
N ILE A 132 14.18 -13.78 -12.48
CA ILE A 132 14.18 -12.35 -12.11
C ILE A 132 15.64 -11.94 -11.98
N GLU A 133 16.08 -11.06 -12.87
CA GLU A 133 17.45 -10.54 -12.84
C GLU A 133 17.71 -9.78 -11.54
N PHE A 134 18.78 -10.17 -10.82
CA PHE A 134 19.15 -9.50 -9.59
C PHE A 134 19.83 -8.17 -9.88
N ASN A 135 19.34 -7.13 -9.24
CA ASN A 135 19.95 -5.80 -9.26
C ASN A 135 20.17 -5.35 -7.82
N GLU A 136 21.43 -5.24 -7.43
CA GLU A 136 21.82 -4.93 -6.05
C GLU A 136 21.31 -3.57 -5.58
N GLU A 137 21.39 -2.54 -6.41
CA GLU A 137 20.89 -1.20 -6.07
C GLU A 137 19.39 -1.22 -5.81
N GLN A 138 18.63 -1.83 -6.72
CA GLN A 138 17.18 -1.96 -6.59
C GLN A 138 16.79 -2.82 -5.40
N TYR A 139 17.52 -3.91 -5.15
CA TYR A 139 17.32 -4.77 -3.98
C TYR A 139 17.53 -4.00 -2.69
N ASN A 140 18.66 -3.32 -2.53
CA ASN A 140 18.97 -2.54 -1.33
C ASN A 140 17.93 -1.44 -1.08
N LYS A 141 17.47 -0.77 -2.12
CA LYS A 141 16.44 0.26 -2.05
C LYS A 141 15.08 -0.28 -1.61
N SER A 142 14.72 -1.48 -2.06
CA SER A 142 13.44 -2.14 -1.72
C SER A 142 13.53 -3.03 -0.48
N LEU A 143 14.70 -3.28 0.07
CA LEU A 143 14.92 -4.23 1.17
C LEU A 143 14.02 -3.96 2.39
N PRO A 144 13.83 -2.70 2.86
CA PRO A 144 12.92 -2.42 3.96
C PRO A 144 11.48 -2.82 3.66
N LEU A 145 11.02 -2.56 2.43
CA LEU A 145 9.69 -2.94 1.98
C LEU A 145 9.52 -4.46 1.88
N ILE A 146 10.52 -5.16 1.32
CA ILE A 146 10.53 -6.62 1.24
C ILE A 146 10.46 -7.23 2.65
N LYS A 147 11.29 -6.78 3.59
CA LYS A 147 11.28 -7.25 4.98
C LYS A 147 9.91 -7.03 5.65
N THR A 148 9.32 -5.85 5.47
CA THR A 148 8.00 -5.55 6.03
C THR A 148 6.91 -6.44 5.44
N GLN A 149 6.92 -6.67 4.13
CA GLN A 149 5.95 -7.55 3.47
C GLN A 149 6.06 -9.00 3.95
N LEU A 150 7.28 -9.53 4.09
CA LEU A 150 7.51 -10.88 4.61
C LEU A 150 6.99 -11.01 6.03
N LYS A 151 7.33 -10.08 6.91
CA LYS A 151 6.86 -10.06 8.29
C LYS A 151 5.34 -9.96 8.36
N ALA A 152 4.72 -9.11 7.55
CA ALA A 152 3.27 -8.98 7.47
C ALA A 152 2.59 -10.28 7.02
N LEU A 153 3.14 -10.96 6.01
CA LEU A 153 2.61 -12.24 5.54
C LEU A 153 2.74 -13.35 6.59
N ILE A 154 3.84 -13.38 7.34
CA ILE A 154 4.01 -14.31 8.47
C ILE A 154 2.99 -13.99 9.56
N ALA A 155 2.80 -12.72 9.90
CA ALA A 155 1.80 -12.29 10.88
C ALA A 155 0.39 -12.73 10.48
N ARG A 156 0.02 -12.55 9.20
CA ARG A 156 -1.27 -13.00 8.65
C ARG A 156 -1.50 -14.50 8.84
N ASP A 157 -0.47 -15.29 8.61
CA ASP A 157 -0.58 -16.74 8.63
C ASP A 157 -0.59 -17.31 10.05
N LEU A 158 0.11 -16.68 10.99
CA LEU A 158 0.13 -17.08 12.39
C LEU A 158 -1.08 -16.59 13.18
N TRP A 159 -1.66 -15.46 12.79
CA TRP A 159 -2.82 -14.83 13.45
C TRP A 159 -3.93 -14.53 12.43
N ASP A 160 -4.03 -13.28 11.92
CA ASP A 160 -5.12 -12.87 11.04
C ASP A 160 -4.71 -11.66 10.16
N MET A 161 -5.63 -11.21 9.31
CA MET A 161 -5.48 -10.00 8.48
C MET A 161 -5.29 -8.73 9.29
N ASN A 162 -5.82 -8.67 10.50
CA ASN A 162 -5.61 -7.52 11.39
C ASN A 162 -4.12 -7.31 11.70
N GLU A 163 -3.41 -8.38 12.02
CA GLU A 163 -1.98 -8.37 12.31
C GLU A 163 -1.16 -8.07 11.06
N TYR A 164 -1.59 -8.57 9.90
CA TYR A 164 -1.00 -8.18 8.62
C TYR A 164 -1.04 -6.67 8.44
N PHE A 165 -2.21 -6.05 8.59
CA PHE A 165 -2.35 -4.62 8.41
C PHE A 165 -1.61 -3.80 9.47
N GLN A 166 -1.49 -4.28 10.69
CA GLN A 166 -0.69 -3.62 11.71
C GLN A 166 0.79 -3.56 11.32
N VAL A 167 1.33 -4.62 10.71
CA VAL A 167 2.72 -4.63 10.24
C VAL A 167 2.87 -3.79 8.97
N ILE A 168 2.06 -4.03 7.93
CA ILE A 168 2.26 -3.37 6.63
C ILE A 168 2.02 -1.86 6.69
N ASN A 169 1.12 -1.39 7.55
CA ASN A 169 0.83 0.02 7.72
C ASN A 169 1.94 0.81 8.42
N THR A 170 2.95 0.15 8.96
CA THR A 170 4.14 0.86 9.48
C THR A 170 4.91 1.59 8.38
N THR A 171 4.84 1.10 7.15
CA THR A 171 5.47 1.71 5.97
C THR A 171 4.50 2.53 5.12
N ASN A 172 3.22 2.59 5.49
CA ASN A 172 2.21 3.34 4.74
C ASN A 172 2.19 4.81 5.17
N ASN A 173 2.75 5.69 4.36
CA ASN A 173 2.85 7.12 4.65
C ASN A 173 1.48 7.78 4.93
N SER A 174 0.42 7.37 4.24
CA SER A 174 -0.93 7.92 4.49
C SER A 174 -1.45 7.55 5.87
N VAL A 175 -1.24 6.30 6.31
CA VAL A 175 -1.62 5.86 7.66
C VAL A 175 -0.78 6.57 8.71
N GLN A 176 0.54 6.69 8.51
CA GLN A 176 1.41 7.40 9.44
C GLN A 176 1.04 8.87 9.57
N GLN A 177 0.73 9.53 8.46
CA GLN A 177 0.25 10.92 8.49
C GLN A 177 -1.10 11.05 9.18
N ALA A 178 -2.03 10.12 8.96
CA ALA A 178 -3.32 10.11 9.64
C ALA A 178 -3.16 9.96 11.16
N LEU A 179 -2.32 9.03 11.60
CA LEU A 179 -2.01 8.86 13.04
C LEU A 179 -1.40 10.13 13.65
N LYS A 180 -0.48 10.77 12.95
CA LYS A 180 0.10 12.06 13.39
C LYS A 180 -0.98 13.13 13.54
N VAL A 181 -1.82 13.31 12.53
CA VAL A 181 -2.91 14.30 12.54
C VAL A 181 -3.87 14.07 13.69
N LEU A 182 -4.21 12.81 14.00
CA LEU A 182 -5.11 12.46 15.09
C LEU A 182 -4.45 12.65 16.47
N ASN A 183 -3.24 12.15 16.66
CA ASN A 183 -2.55 12.20 17.95
C ASN A 183 -2.19 13.64 18.37
N GLU A 184 -1.77 14.46 17.42
CA GLU A 184 -1.42 15.87 17.65
C GLU A 184 -2.63 16.80 17.54
N LYS A 185 -3.84 16.27 17.29
CA LYS A 185 -5.10 17.03 17.12
C LYS A 185 -5.01 18.16 16.10
N ILE A 186 -4.15 18.03 15.09
CA ILE A 186 -3.92 19.06 14.08
C ILE A 186 -5.21 19.33 13.26
N TYR A 187 -6.10 18.34 13.18
CA TYR A 187 -7.39 18.47 12.51
C TYR A 187 -8.27 19.57 13.11
N GLU A 188 -8.14 19.88 14.41
CA GLU A 188 -8.94 20.94 15.08
C GLU A 188 -8.70 22.32 14.45
N LYS A 189 -7.52 22.56 13.88
CA LYS A 189 -7.21 23.82 13.19
C LYS A 189 -7.94 23.95 11.83
N LYS A 190 -8.22 22.83 11.18
CA LYS A 190 -8.88 22.80 9.87
C LYS A 190 -10.38 22.52 9.95
N LEU A 191 -10.81 21.85 10.99
CA LEU A 191 -12.19 21.48 11.28
C LEU A 191 -12.58 22.02 12.66
N PRO A 192 -12.73 23.34 12.84
CA PRO A 192 -13.26 23.88 14.08
C PRO A 192 -14.67 23.34 14.28
N LEU A 193 -14.85 22.49 15.28
CA LEU A 193 -16.13 21.89 15.66
C LEU A 193 -16.97 22.89 16.45
#